data_198b70b30ead4b93b839da48aef1770c
#
_entry.id   198b70b30ead4b93b839da48aef1770c
#
_cell.length_a   1.000
_cell.length_b   1.000
_cell.length_c   1.000
_cell.angle_alpha   90.00
_cell.angle_beta   90.00
_cell.angle_gamma   90.00
#
_symmetry.space_group_name_H-M   'P 1'
#
loop_
_entity.id
_entity.type
_entity.pdbx_description
1 polymer ?
#
loop_
_entity_poly.entity_id
_entity_poly.type
_entity_poly.pdbx_seq_one_letter_code
_entity_poly.pdbx_strand_id
1 'polypeptide(L)'
;LMAAIVIVLANTPLGMIQLPIIKATTVHIPVIIGAILLGPSAGAILGFVFGVCSLVSNTMAPTLLSFAFSPFMSTTGIPGAIKAIWISVGCRMLIGIAAGWLWILFNKLKVNQIIALPIVGFVGSMVNTITVMGSIYLLFAQQYAQAKDVAISAVWGLVMGTVTASGIPEAIAAAVLVLAIGKVLIQVLKRMNFSFIDAQTAK
;
A
#
# COMPACT_ATOMS: atom_id res chain seq x y z
N LEU A 1 -9.94 15.14 -4.05
CA LEU A 1 -8.82 15.10 -4.96
C LEU A 1 -7.96 13.85 -4.77
N MET A 2 -7.38 13.57 -3.59
CA MET A 2 -6.51 12.40 -3.35
C MET A 2 -7.19 11.07 -3.67
N ALA A 3 -8.46 10.87 -3.27
CA ALA A 3 -9.22 9.66 -3.61
C ALA A 3 -9.39 9.49 -5.13
N ALA A 4 -9.64 10.58 -5.86
CA ALA A 4 -9.73 10.54 -7.33
C ALA A 4 -8.38 10.11 -7.96
N ILE A 5 -7.26 10.59 -7.45
CA ILE A 5 -5.93 10.18 -7.91
C ILE A 5 -5.70 8.69 -7.66
N VAL A 6 -6.09 8.19 -6.48
CA VAL A 6 -6.02 6.74 -6.16
C VAL A 6 -6.84 5.93 -7.14
N ILE A 7 -8.10 6.33 -7.42
CA ILE A 7 -8.99 5.63 -8.35
C ILE A 7 -8.43 5.64 -9.77
N VAL A 8 -7.97 6.79 -10.26
CA VAL A 8 -7.39 6.92 -11.61
C VAL A 8 -6.14 6.05 -11.74
N LEU A 9 -5.21 6.12 -10.78
CA LEU A 9 -4.02 5.29 -10.80
C LEU A 9 -4.35 3.80 -10.72
N ALA A 10 -5.29 3.40 -9.86
CA ALA A 10 -5.67 1.99 -9.72
C ALA A 10 -6.29 1.38 -11.00
N ASN A 11 -6.88 2.23 -11.86
CA ASN A 11 -7.54 1.80 -13.10
C ASN A 11 -6.73 2.13 -14.38
N THR A 12 -5.48 2.59 -14.24
CA THR A 12 -4.61 2.91 -15.38
C THR A 12 -3.31 2.11 -15.31
N PRO A 13 -2.64 1.89 -16.45
CA PRO A 13 -1.31 1.25 -16.49
C PRO A 13 -0.24 2.01 -15.67
N LEU A 14 -0.48 3.28 -15.36
CA LEU A 14 0.40 4.10 -14.50
C LEU A 14 0.43 3.60 -13.06
N GLY A 15 -0.63 2.96 -12.59
CA GLY A 15 -0.67 2.33 -11.26
C GLY A 15 0.08 1.00 -11.19
N MET A 16 0.38 0.38 -12.34
CA MET A 16 1.14 -0.87 -12.46
C MET A 16 2.22 -0.68 -13.52
N ILE A 17 3.36 -0.11 -13.15
CA ILE A 17 4.49 0.03 -14.06
C ILE A 17 5.09 -1.35 -14.27
N GLN A 18 4.92 -1.90 -15.47
CA GLN A 18 5.55 -3.15 -15.86
C GLN A 18 7.03 -2.88 -16.16
N LEU A 19 7.88 -3.06 -15.17
CA LEU A 19 9.33 -3.14 -15.40
C LEU A 19 9.66 -4.53 -15.95
N PRO A 20 10.76 -4.72 -16.71
CA PRO A 20 11.08 -5.98 -17.40
C PRO A 20 11.13 -7.22 -16.48
N ILE A 21 11.38 -7.01 -15.19
CA ILE A 21 11.53 -8.07 -14.19
C ILE A 21 10.47 -7.97 -13.09
N ILE A 22 9.86 -6.79 -12.85
CA ILE A 22 9.04 -6.50 -11.66
C ILE A 22 7.82 -5.66 -12.06
N LYS A 23 6.63 -6.02 -11.55
CA LYS A 23 5.44 -5.16 -11.60
C LYS A 23 5.47 -4.24 -10.37
N ALA A 24 5.95 -3.02 -10.53
CA ALA A 24 5.92 -2.03 -9.46
C ALA A 24 4.52 -1.43 -9.33
N THR A 25 3.91 -1.50 -8.16
CA THR A 25 2.62 -0.87 -7.88
C THR A 25 2.85 0.53 -7.31
N THR A 26 2.34 1.57 -7.98
CA THR A 26 2.51 2.97 -7.55
C THR A 26 1.30 3.50 -6.78
N VAL A 27 0.19 2.77 -6.76
CA VAL A 27 -1.09 3.23 -6.17
C VAL A 27 -1.00 3.49 -4.66
N HIS A 28 -0.09 2.84 -3.95
CA HIS A 28 0.11 3.08 -2.51
C HIS A 28 0.78 4.44 -2.23
N ILE A 29 1.47 5.04 -3.20
CA ILE A 29 2.18 6.33 -3.01
C ILE A 29 1.20 7.47 -2.68
N PRO A 30 0.12 7.74 -3.46
CA PRO A 30 -0.87 8.75 -3.08
C PRO A 30 -1.58 8.45 -1.75
N VAL A 31 -1.71 7.19 -1.34
CA VAL A 31 -2.23 6.83 -0.01
C VAL A 31 -1.27 7.32 1.08
N ILE A 32 0.03 7.06 0.93
CA ILE A 32 1.08 7.51 1.86
C ILE A 32 1.12 9.03 1.91
N ILE A 33 1.14 9.70 0.75
CA ILE A 33 1.15 11.17 0.69
C ILE A 33 -0.11 11.76 1.33
N GLY A 34 -1.27 11.18 1.05
CA GLY A 34 -2.52 11.61 1.68
C GLY A 34 -2.52 11.43 3.20
N ALA A 35 -1.91 10.35 3.71
CA ALA A 35 -1.73 10.13 5.15
C ALA A 35 -0.77 11.16 5.79
N ILE A 36 0.28 11.56 5.08
CA ILE A 36 1.21 12.60 5.53
C ILE A 36 0.52 13.96 5.62
N LEU A 37 -0.32 14.31 4.64
CA LEU A 37 -0.95 15.63 4.54
C LEU A 37 -2.20 15.76 5.42
N LEU A 38 -3.01 14.71 5.51
CA LEU A 38 -4.34 14.74 6.09
C LEU A 38 -4.46 13.89 7.38
N GLY A 39 -3.42 13.15 7.73
CA GLY A 39 -3.37 12.33 8.93
C GLY A 39 -3.76 10.86 8.72
N PRO A 40 -3.61 10.02 9.77
CA PRO A 40 -3.78 8.56 9.71
C PRO A 40 -5.20 8.14 9.32
N SER A 41 -6.23 8.83 9.80
CA SER A 41 -7.63 8.53 9.49
C SER A 41 -7.95 8.74 8.01
N ALA A 42 -7.50 9.85 7.43
CA ALA A 42 -7.63 10.10 6.00
C ALA A 42 -6.81 9.09 5.19
N GLY A 43 -5.60 8.74 5.66
CA GLY A 43 -4.79 7.68 5.08
C GLY A 43 -5.51 6.32 5.08
N ALA A 44 -6.21 5.97 6.16
CA ALA A 44 -7.02 4.76 6.24
C ALA A 44 -8.17 4.77 5.21
N ILE A 45 -8.87 5.90 5.04
CA ILE A 45 -9.94 6.05 4.04
C ILE A 45 -9.37 5.91 2.62
N LEU A 46 -8.23 6.54 2.32
CA LEU A 46 -7.57 6.39 1.02
C LEU A 46 -7.11 4.94 0.77
N GLY A 47 -6.60 4.28 1.81
CA GLY A 47 -6.28 2.85 1.78
C GLY A 47 -7.51 1.98 1.54
N PHE A 48 -8.65 2.31 2.14
CA PHE A 48 -9.94 1.65 1.87
C PHE A 48 -10.34 1.81 0.39
N VAL A 49 -10.30 3.02 -0.16
CA VAL A 49 -10.58 3.28 -1.58
C VAL A 49 -9.66 2.45 -2.48
N PHE A 50 -8.36 2.45 -2.19
CA PHE A 50 -7.39 1.61 -2.91
C PHE A 50 -7.74 0.12 -2.82
N GLY A 51 -8.10 -0.36 -1.62
CA GLY A 51 -8.49 -1.74 -1.38
C GLY A 51 -9.72 -2.16 -2.19
N VAL A 52 -10.75 -1.31 -2.23
CA VAL A 52 -11.95 -1.54 -3.05
C VAL A 52 -11.60 -1.58 -4.54
N CYS A 53 -10.77 -0.66 -5.04
CA CYS A 53 -10.29 -0.70 -6.42
C CYS A 53 -9.53 -2.01 -6.72
N SER A 54 -8.67 -2.46 -5.79
CA SER A 54 -7.94 -3.72 -5.93
C SER A 54 -8.89 -4.92 -5.97
N LEU A 55 -9.92 -4.96 -5.12
CA LEU A 55 -10.93 -6.00 -5.11
C LEU A 55 -11.71 -6.04 -6.43
N VAL A 56 -12.20 -4.90 -6.91
CA VAL A 56 -12.94 -4.79 -8.17
C VAL A 56 -12.05 -5.21 -9.35
N SER A 57 -10.83 -4.71 -9.44
CA SER A 57 -9.89 -5.04 -10.50
C SER A 57 -9.58 -6.54 -10.56
N ASN A 58 -9.35 -7.19 -9.41
CA ASN A 58 -9.10 -8.63 -9.34
C ASN A 58 -10.35 -9.48 -9.63
N THR A 59 -11.55 -8.92 -9.46
CA THR A 59 -12.80 -9.58 -9.82
C THR A 59 -13.06 -9.50 -11.32
N MET A 60 -12.81 -8.33 -11.93
CA MET A 60 -13.10 -8.08 -13.35
C MET A 60 -12.00 -8.59 -14.29
N ALA A 61 -10.75 -8.57 -13.86
CA ALA A 61 -9.59 -9.04 -14.61
C ALA A 61 -8.79 -10.05 -13.75
N PRO A 62 -9.28 -11.30 -13.62
CA PRO A 62 -8.68 -12.28 -12.72
C PRO A 62 -7.27 -12.67 -13.16
N THR A 63 -6.38 -12.75 -12.17
CA THR A 63 -5.02 -13.26 -12.29
C THR A 63 -4.87 -14.54 -11.47
N LEU A 64 -3.70 -15.16 -11.54
CA LEU A 64 -3.39 -16.39 -10.78
C LEU A 64 -3.62 -16.25 -9.27
N LEU A 65 -3.46 -15.06 -8.70
CA LEU A 65 -3.61 -14.80 -7.26
C LEU A 65 -4.93 -14.10 -6.88
N SER A 66 -5.87 -13.95 -7.82
CA SER A 66 -7.14 -13.24 -7.56
C SER A 66 -8.01 -13.90 -6.51
N PHE A 67 -7.85 -15.19 -6.22
CA PHE A 67 -8.50 -15.87 -5.10
C PHE A 67 -8.19 -15.22 -3.73
N ALA A 68 -7.00 -14.59 -3.60
CA ALA A 68 -6.58 -13.93 -2.36
C ALA A 68 -7.05 -12.46 -2.27
N PHE A 69 -7.56 -11.88 -3.36
CA PHE A 69 -7.95 -10.46 -3.42
C PHE A 69 -9.43 -10.24 -3.74
N SER A 70 -10.13 -11.25 -4.28
CA SER A 70 -11.55 -11.16 -4.61
C SER A 70 -12.36 -12.20 -3.82
N PRO A 71 -13.39 -11.75 -3.07
CA PRO A 71 -14.28 -12.66 -2.34
C PRO A 71 -15.09 -13.57 -3.27
N PHE A 72 -15.33 -13.15 -4.52
CA PHE A 72 -16.07 -13.91 -5.52
C PHE A 72 -15.25 -15.03 -6.17
N MET A 73 -13.92 -14.94 -6.06
CA MET A 73 -12.99 -15.94 -6.60
C MET A 73 -12.44 -16.88 -5.51
N SER A 74 -13.01 -16.82 -4.31
CA SER A 74 -12.58 -17.65 -3.20
C SER A 74 -12.93 -19.13 -3.46
N THR A 75 -11.93 -19.99 -3.37
CA THR A 75 -12.07 -21.45 -3.51
C THR A 75 -12.52 -22.12 -2.22
N THR A 76 -12.56 -21.41 -1.08
CA THR A 76 -12.85 -21.92 0.25
C THR A 76 -14.17 -21.39 0.84
N GLY A 77 -15.07 -20.88 0.00
CA GLY A 77 -16.39 -20.39 0.41
C GLY A 77 -16.32 -19.11 1.26
N ILE A 78 -17.29 -18.93 2.18
CA ILE A 78 -17.43 -17.72 3.00
C ILE A 78 -16.17 -17.38 3.82
N PRO A 79 -15.50 -18.34 4.52
CA PRO A 79 -14.26 -18.00 5.23
C PRO A 79 -13.15 -17.47 4.33
N GLY A 80 -13.03 -18.00 3.12
CA GLY A 80 -12.08 -17.49 2.14
C GLY A 80 -12.44 -16.10 1.62
N ALA A 81 -13.72 -15.81 1.42
CA ALA A 81 -14.19 -14.50 1.02
C ALA A 81 -13.83 -13.41 2.06
N ILE A 82 -14.01 -13.71 3.35
CA ILE A 82 -13.62 -12.79 4.44
C ILE A 82 -12.10 -12.55 4.45
N LYS A 83 -11.30 -13.61 4.28
CA LYS A 83 -9.84 -13.51 4.18
C LYS A 83 -9.41 -12.67 2.97
N ALA A 84 -10.07 -12.82 1.83
CA ALA A 84 -9.79 -12.04 0.62
C ALA A 84 -10.13 -10.54 0.81
N ILE A 85 -11.23 -10.22 1.50
CA ILE A 85 -11.57 -8.84 1.87
C ILE A 85 -10.51 -8.25 2.80
N TRP A 86 -10.05 -9.02 3.79
CA TRP A 86 -8.96 -8.57 4.67
C TRP A 86 -7.70 -8.22 3.88
N ILE A 87 -7.28 -9.08 2.96
CA ILE A 87 -6.06 -8.85 2.17
C ILE A 87 -6.24 -7.69 1.20
N SER A 88 -7.39 -7.58 0.52
CA SER A 88 -7.62 -6.52 -0.46
C SER A 88 -7.85 -5.17 0.18
N VAL A 89 -8.60 -5.10 1.29
CA VAL A 89 -9.01 -3.84 1.92
C VAL A 89 -8.25 -3.57 3.21
N GLY A 90 -8.25 -4.51 4.15
CA GLY A 90 -7.62 -4.34 5.47
C GLY A 90 -6.14 -4.00 5.38
N CYS A 91 -5.37 -4.79 4.62
CA CYS A 91 -3.94 -4.53 4.43
C CYS A 91 -3.65 -3.17 3.77
N ARG A 92 -4.56 -2.70 2.90
CA ARG A 92 -4.40 -1.38 2.25
C ARG A 92 -4.67 -0.22 3.20
N MET A 93 -5.63 -0.38 4.12
CA MET A 93 -5.88 0.62 5.17
C MET A 93 -4.68 0.77 6.11
N LEU A 94 -4.00 -0.33 6.43
CA LEU A 94 -2.80 -0.32 7.27
C LEU A 94 -1.65 0.53 6.70
N ILE A 95 -1.55 0.66 5.37
CA ILE A 95 -0.55 1.54 4.73
C ILE A 95 -0.73 2.98 5.19
N GLY A 96 -1.96 3.50 5.05
CA GLY A 96 -2.27 4.88 5.41
C GLY A 96 -2.16 5.13 6.91
N ILE A 97 -2.61 4.18 7.73
CA ILE A 97 -2.49 4.25 9.18
C ILE A 97 -1.03 4.31 9.60
N ALA A 98 -0.20 3.37 9.14
CA ALA A 98 1.21 3.28 9.49
C ALA A 98 1.99 4.51 9.03
N ALA A 99 1.79 4.95 7.77
CA ALA A 99 2.44 6.13 7.23
C ALA A 99 2.06 7.41 8.00
N GLY A 100 0.77 7.58 8.31
CA GLY A 100 0.28 8.74 9.05
C GLY A 100 0.79 8.79 10.48
N TRP A 101 0.77 7.67 11.20
CA TRP A 101 1.31 7.61 12.56
C TRP A 101 2.82 7.83 12.60
N LEU A 102 3.56 7.23 11.66
CA LEU A 102 5.01 7.42 11.56
C LEU A 102 5.37 8.88 11.26
N TRP A 103 4.58 9.55 10.39
CA TRP A 103 4.73 10.96 10.12
C TRP A 103 4.52 11.83 11.35
N ILE A 104 3.44 11.58 12.14
CA ILE A 104 3.18 12.28 13.40
C ILE A 104 4.34 12.07 14.37
N LEU A 105 4.85 10.83 14.49
CA LEU A 105 5.99 10.52 15.36
C LEU A 105 7.24 11.32 14.97
N PHE A 106 7.57 11.40 13.67
CA PHE A 106 8.74 12.16 13.21
C PHE A 106 8.58 13.67 13.42
N ASN A 107 7.37 14.20 13.26
CA ASN A 107 7.10 15.60 13.57
C ASN A 107 7.27 15.87 15.08
N LYS A 108 6.77 14.98 15.95
CA LYS A 108 6.94 15.09 17.41
C LYS A 108 8.42 15.02 17.83
N LEU A 109 9.20 14.20 17.14
CA LEU A 109 10.66 14.09 17.35
C LEU A 109 11.46 15.19 16.64
N LYS A 110 10.79 16.13 15.95
CA LYS A 110 11.41 17.24 15.19
C LYS A 110 12.43 16.74 14.14
N VAL A 111 12.21 15.58 13.56
CA VAL A 111 13.07 15.02 12.50
C VAL A 111 12.97 15.88 11.24
N ASN A 112 14.10 16.12 10.57
CA ASN A 112 14.11 16.87 9.31
C ASN A 112 13.24 16.21 8.25
N GLN A 113 12.38 16.97 7.57
CA GLN A 113 11.46 16.48 6.54
C GLN A 113 12.17 15.74 5.40
N ILE A 114 13.42 16.14 5.05
CA ILE A 114 14.22 15.48 4.01
C ILE A 114 14.56 14.04 4.39
N ILE A 115 14.64 13.73 5.70
CA ILE A 115 14.90 12.39 6.24
C ILE A 115 13.58 11.68 6.51
N ALA A 116 12.60 12.37 7.09
CA ALA A 116 11.33 11.78 7.49
C ALA A 116 10.50 11.28 6.29
N LEU A 117 10.38 12.08 5.22
CA LEU A 117 9.57 11.74 4.06
C LEU A 117 9.98 10.43 3.37
N PRO A 118 11.27 10.22 3.00
CA PRO A 118 11.66 8.96 2.36
C PRO A 118 11.51 7.75 3.30
N ILE A 119 11.74 7.91 4.61
CA ILE A 119 11.52 6.81 5.57
C ILE A 119 10.04 6.46 5.66
N VAL A 120 9.13 7.44 5.71
CA VAL A 120 7.68 7.20 5.71
C VAL A 120 7.25 6.53 4.40
N GLY A 121 7.81 6.96 3.26
CA GLY A 121 7.56 6.33 1.96
C GLY A 121 8.01 4.87 1.92
N PHE A 122 9.23 4.60 2.36
CA PHE A 122 9.80 3.27 2.43
C PHE A 122 8.99 2.35 3.35
N VAL A 123 8.76 2.78 4.59
CA VAL A 123 8.03 1.99 5.59
C VAL A 123 6.59 1.75 5.14
N GLY A 124 5.89 2.76 4.62
CA GLY A 124 4.52 2.61 4.12
C GLY A 124 4.41 1.59 2.98
N SER A 125 5.38 1.58 2.06
CA SER A 125 5.47 0.57 0.99
C SER A 125 5.79 -0.81 1.54
N MET A 126 6.72 -0.93 2.49
CA MET A 126 7.05 -2.21 3.12
C MET A 126 5.88 -2.77 3.93
N VAL A 127 5.13 -1.92 4.64
CA VAL A 127 3.88 -2.32 5.31
C VAL A 127 2.91 -2.94 4.31
N ASN A 128 2.72 -2.33 3.13
CA ASN A 128 1.92 -2.93 2.07
C ASN A 128 2.38 -4.35 1.71
N THR A 129 3.64 -4.49 1.35
CA THR A 129 4.19 -5.76 0.87
C THR A 129 4.17 -6.84 1.95
N ILE A 130 4.62 -6.51 3.18
CA ILE A 130 4.70 -7.46 4.29
C ILE A 130 3.31 -7.89 4.75
N THR A 131 2.34 -6.97 4.88
CA THR A 131 1.00 -7.32 5.34
C THR A 131 0.26 -8.17 4.32
N VAL A 132 0.38 -7.87 3.03
CA VAL A 132 -0.25 -8.64 1.96
C VAL A 132 0.38 -10.01 1.81
N MET A 133 1.70 -10.08 1.62
CA MET A 133 2.40 -11.35 1.41
C MET A 133 2.37 -12.22 2.67
N GLY A 134 2.50 -11.62 3.85
CA GLY A 134 2.33 -12.31 5.13
C GLY A 134 0.92 -12.86 5.32
N SER A 135 -0.12 -12.09 4.98
CA SER A 135 -1.50 -12.57 5.03
C SER A 135 -1.77 -13.69 4.03
N ILE A 136 -1.20 -13.63 2.82
CA ILE A 136 -1.29 -14.72 1.84
C ILE A 136 -0.63 -15.98 2.41
N TYR A 137 0.56 -15.87 2.99
CA TYR A 137 1.24 -17.00 3.63
C TYR A 137 0.44 -17.61 4.77
N LEU A 138 -0.11 -16.79 5.66
CA LEU A 138 -0.83 -17.26 6.85
C LEU A 138 -2.23 -17.81 6.53
N LEU A 139 -2.92 -17.22 5.55
CA LEU A 139 -4.34 -17.47 5.30
C LEU A 139 -4.61 -18.35 4.08
N PHE A 140 -3.69 -18.37 3.11
CA PHE A 140 -3.86 -19.00 1.80
C PHE A 140 -2.63 -19.80 1.33
N ALA A 141 -1.78 -20.29 2.25
CA ALA A 141 -0.56 -21.03 1.88
C ALA A 141 -0.80 -22.19 0.92
N GLN A 142 -1.86 -22.98 1.16
CA GLN A 142 -2.20 -24.14 0.33
C GLN A 142 -2.63 -23.72 -1.09
N GLN A 143 -3.52 -22.73 -1.19
CA GLN A 143 -4.01 -22.21 -2.47
C GLN A 143 -2.88 -21.52 -3.24
N TYR A 144 -1.98 -20.83 -2.52
CA TYR A 144 -0.81 -20.22 -3.13
C TYR A 144 0.17 -21.27 -3.68
N ALA A 145 0.40 -22.35 -2.92
CA ALA A 145 1.22 -23.48 -3.36
C ALA A 145 0.65 -24.15 -4.62
N GLN A 146 -0.66 -24.41 -4.63
CA GLN A 146 -1.36 -24.98 -5.79
C GLN A 146 -1.30 -24.04 -7.01
N ALA A 147 -1.54 -22.74 -6.81
CA ALA A 147 -1.51 -21.75 -7.90
C ALA A 147 -0.10 -21.58 -8.50
N LYS A 148 0.95 -21.85 -7.75
CA LYS A 148 2.35 -21.75 -8.20
C LYS A 148 2.96 -23.09 -8.58
N ASP A 149 2.20 -24.19 -8.42
CA ASP A 149 2.65 -25.57 -8.66
C ASP A 149 3.95 -25.92 -7.88
N VAL A 150 3.93 -25.62 -6.57
CA VAL A 150 5.06 -25.83 -5.67
C VAL A 150 4.63 -26.56 -4.41
N ALA A 151 5.59 -27.18 -3.71
CA ALA A 151 5.33 -27.74 -2.39
C ALA A 151 5.03 -26.64 -1.37
N ILE A 152 4.18 -26.94 -0.37
CA ILE A 152 3.81 -25.99 0.71
C ILE A 152 5.05 -25.49 1.45
N SER A 153 6.07 -26.33 1.63
CA SER A 153 7.34 -25.98 2.25
C SER A 153 8.11 -24.88 1.50
N ALA A 154 7.89 -24.75 0.18
CA ALA A 154 8.55 -23.74 -0.65
C ALA A 154 7.82 -22.37 -0.62
N VAL A 155 6.58 -22.31 -0.11
CA VAL A 155 5.76 -21.08 -0.10
C VAL A 155 6.46 -19.95 0.66
N TRP A 156 7.08 -20.23 1.81
CA TRP A 156 7.83 -19.24 2.56
C TRP A 156 8.95 -18.61 1.73
N GLY A 157 9.74 -19.43 1.03
CA GLY A 157 10.80 -18.96 0.15
C GLY A 157 10.29 -18.07 -0.98
N LEU A 158 9.15 -18.43 -1.60
CA LEU A 158 8.52 -17.62 -2.66
C LEU A 158 7.98 -16.29 -2.13
N VAL A 159 7.37 -16.29 -0.94
CA VAL A 159 6.89 -15.07 -0.28
C VAL A 159 8.06 -14.14 0.02
N MET A 160 9.12 -14.64 0.64
CA MET A 160 10.32 -13.86 0.92
C MET A 160 11.03 -13.41 -0.36
N GLY A 161 11.08 -14.24 -1.38
CA GLY A 161 11.57 -13.87 -2.71
C GLY A 161 10.78 -12.71 -3.32
N THR A 162 9.46 -12.71 -3.18
CA THR A 162 8.62 -11.59 -3.65
C THR A 162 8.86 -10.31 -2.83
N VAL A 163 8.97 -10.42 -1.51
CA VAL A 163 9.27 -9.28 -0.63
C VAL A 163 10.62 -8.65 -1.00
N THR A 164 11.63 -9.45 -1.26
CA THR A 164 12.98 -8.94 -1.59
C THR A 164 13.07 -8.46 -3.03
N ALA A 165 12.59 -9.23 -4.01
CA ALA A 165 12.75 -8.93 -5.43
C ALA A 165 11.82 -7.82 -5.94
N SER A 166 10.62 -7.70 -5.36
CA SER A 166 9.63 -6.67 -5.75
C SER A 166 9.43 -5.62 -4.66
N GLY A 167 9.25 -6.04 -3.40
CA GLY A 167 8.92 -5.13 -2.31
C GLY A 167 10.01 -4.11 -2.00
N ILE A 168 11.29 -4.51 -1.99
CA ILE A 168 12.39 -3.56 -1.71
C ILE A 168 12.54 -2.51 -2.82
N PRO A 169 12.60 -2.86 -4.12
CA PRO A 169 12.64 -1.86 -5.19
C PRO A 169 11.43 -0.92 -5.20
N GLU A 170 10.21 -1.45 -4.96
CA GLU A 170 9.00 -0.64 -4.82
C GLU A 170 9.11 0.34 -3.64
N ALA A 171 9.65 -0.11 -2.51
CA ALA A 171 9.84 0.73 -1.32
C ALA A 171 10.88 1.85 -1.55
N ILE A 172 11.93 1.56 -2.30
CA ILE A 172 12.93 2.58 -2.70
C ILE A 172 12.27 3.61 -3.64
N ALA A 173 11.51 3.17 -4.63
CA ALA A 173 10.78 4.05 -5.52
C ALA A 173 9.77 4.92 -4.76
N ALA A 174 9.03 4.32 -3.81
CA ALA A 174 8.10 5.05 -2.94
C ALA A 174 8.83 6.09 -2.08
N ALA A 175 9.99 5.77 -1.52
CA ALA A 175 10.79 6.71 -0.74
C ALA A 175 11.19 7.95 -1.55
N VAL A 176 11.65 7.75 -2.79
CA VAL A 176 12.05 8.84 -3.69
C VAL A 176 10.85 9.70 -4.09
N LEU A 177 9.73 9.07 -4.48
CA LEU A 177 8.54 9.78 -4.94
C LEU A 177 7.82 10.50 -3.79
N VAL A 178 7.75 9.92 -2.61
CA VAL A 178 7.18 10.57 -1.42
C VAL A 178 8.04 11.76 -1.00
N LEU A 179 9.37 11.67 -1.09
CA LEU A 179 10.25 12.82 -0.85
C LEU A 179 10.01 13.95 -1.88
N ALA A 180 10.02 13.61 -3.17
CA ALA A 180 9.89 14.60 -4.23
C ALA A 180 8.52 15.31 -4.20
N ILE A 181 7.44 14.52 -4.21
CA ILE A 181 6.07 15.04 -4.28
C ILE A 181 5.63 15.60 -2.93
N GLY A 182 5.89 14.89 -1.83
CA GLY A 182 5.50 15.27 -0.48
C GLY A 182 6.10 16.60 -0.05
N LYS A 183 7.39 16.82 -0.33
CA LYS A 183 8.06 18.09 -0.03
C LYS A 183 7.41 19.28 -0.74
N VAL A 184 7.12 19.13 -2.04
CA VAL A 184 6.47 20.19 -2.83
C VAL A 184 5.07 20.46 -2.31
N LEU A 185 4.26 19.43 -2.06
CA LEU A 185 2.90 19.60 -1.56
C LEU A 185 2.85 20.23 -0.17
N ILE A 186 3.73 19.84 0.75
CA ILE A 186 3.82 20.47 2.08
C ILE A 186 4.19 21.97 1.94
N GLN A 187 5.11 22.32 1.05
CA GLN A 187 5.48 23.72 0.82
C GLN A 187 4.32 24.54 0.25
N VAL A 188 3.60 23.99 -0.72
CA VAL A 188 2.43 24.66 -1.33
C VAL A 188 1.34 24.88 -0.30
N LEU A 189 0.99 23.85 0.49
CA LEU A 189 -0.04 23.94 1.50
C LEU A 189 0.31 24.92 2.63
N LYS A 190 1.58 24.99 3.05
CA LYS A 190 2.05 26.00 4.00
C LYS A 190 1.90 27.41 3.45
N ARG A 191 2.19 27.65 2.16
CA ARG A 191 2.01 28.97 1.52
C ARG A 191 0.54 29.39 1.40
N MET A 192 -0.37 28.40 1.32
CA MET A 192 -1.81 28.64 1.23
C MET A 192 -2.49 28.85 2.61
N ASN A 193 -1.74 28.94 3.72
CA ASN A 193 -2.25 29.06 5.09
C ASN A 193 -3.29 27.98 5.43
N PHE A 194 -3.08 26.77 4.98
CA PHE A 194 -3.99 25.66 5.25
C PHE A 194 -3.74 25.16 6.68
N SER A 195 -4.58 25.60 7.61
CA SER A 195 -4.46 25.42 9.07
C SER A 195 -4.41 23.96 9.56
N PHE A 196 -4.67 22.99 8.68
CA PHE A 196 -4.66 21.56 9.04
C PHE A 196 -3.25 21.03 9.32
N ILE A 197 -2.21 21.58 8.66
CA ILE A 197 -0.82 21.15 8.86
C ILE A 197 -0.29 21.71 10.16
N ASP A 198 -0.66 22.95 10.53
CA ASP A 198 -0.23 23.56 11.77
C ASP A 198 -0.84 22.87 13.00
N ALA A 199 -2.07 22.35 12.88
CA ALA A 199 -2.70 21.55 13.93
C ALA A 199 -2.04 20.18 14.17
N GLN A 200 -1.37 19.60 13.17
CA GLN A 200 -0.61 18.34 13.31
C GLN A 200 0.81 18.54 13.84
N THR A 201 1.39 19.73 13.65
CA THR A 201 2.74 20.07 14.13
C THR A 201 2.71 20.71 15.52
N ALA A 202 1.55 21.17 15.99
CA ALA A 202 1.34 21.84 17.28
C ALA A 202 0.92 20.89 18.43
N LYS A 203 0.64 19.63 18.16
CA LYS A 203 0.39 18.58 19.15
C LYS A 203 1.59 17.66 19.28
#